data_e88eb5929baa98a71edcb989851c6774
#
_entry.id   e88eb5929baa98a71edcb989851c6774
#
_cell.length_a   1.000
_cell.length_b   1.000
_cell.length_c   1.000
_cell.angle_alpha   90.00
_cell.angle_beta   90.00
_cell.angle_gamma   90.00
#
_symmetry.space_group_name_H-M   'P 1'
#
loop_
_entity.id
_entity.type
_entity.pdbx_description
1 polymer ?
#
loop_
_entity_poly.entity_id
_entity_poly.type
_entity_poly.pdbx_seq_one_letter_code
_entity_poly.pdbx_strand_id
1 'polypeptide(L)'
;EVDDRGATLTSNEGATIRAKHLVMAAGYASQQFLRKRVAKNRSSYAFITEPIDAQTLGTLKDTMVWESARPYLYMRTTGDGRLLVGGDDDSVDIPARRDALVDRKARKLADKVSKLFPGVPVEPAFAWAGTFAETKDGLPWIGASPEHGRRLLFAMAYGGNGITYSMLGAGLIRALVERRKHSLQALFGFER
;
A
#
# COMPACT_ATOMS: atom_id res chain seq x y z
N GLU A 1 -13.46 19.87 -10.93
CA GLU A 1 -14.92 19.92 -11.00
C GLU A 1 -15.44 18.61 -11.59
N VAL A 2 -16.51 18.04 -11.02
CA VAL A 2 -17.12 16.79 -11.52
C VAL A 2 -18.63 16.99 -11.56
N ASP A 3 -19.25 16.62 -12.69
CA ASP A 3 -20.70 16.67 -12.90
C ASP A 3 -21.20 15.40 -13.61
N ASP A 4 -22.49 15.35 -13.95
CA ASP A 4 -23.09 14.19 -14.63
C ASP A 4 -22.55 13.96 -16.06
N ARG A 5 -21.93 14.95 -16.67
CA ARG A 5 -21.36 14.90 -18.03
C ARG A 5 -19.92 14.41 -18.03
N GLY A 6 -19.16 14.70 -16.95
CA GLY A 6 -17.76 14.30 -16.85
C GLY A 6 -17.00 14.96 -15.71
N ALA A 7 -15.70 15.06 -15.89
CA ALA A 7 -14.78 15.70 -14.98
C ALA A 7 -13.88 16.70 -15.72
N THR A 8 -13.64 17.83 -15.09
CA THR A 8 -12.66 18.84 -15.54
C THR A 8 -11.59 18.97 -14.45
N LEU A 9 -10.34 18.72 -14.81
CA LEU A 9 -9.18 18.90 -13.96
C LEU A 9 -8.39 20.12 -14.46
N THR A 10 -7.94 20.94 -13.52
CA THR A 10 -7.04 22.06 -13.81
C THR A 10 -5.76 21.86 -13.01
N SER A 11 -4.61 21.86 -13.67
CA SER A 11 -3.31 21.80 -13.01
C SER A 11 -3.01 23.13 -12.31
N ASN A 12 -2.01 23.09 -11.41
CA ASN A 12 -1.52 24.31 -10.75
C ASN A 12 -0.95 25.34 -11.75
N GLU A 13 -0.58 24.90 -12.94
CA GLU A 13 -0.07 25.74 -14.04
C GLU A 13 -1.17 26.20 -15.02
N GLY A 14 -2.44 25.90 -14.70
CA GLY A 14 -3.59 26.34 -15.48
C GLY A 14 -3.98 25.43 -16.66
N ALA A 15 -3.26 24.33 -16.92
CA ALA A 15 -3.63 23.38 -17.96
C ALA A 15 -4.93 22.65 -17.58
N THR A 16 -5.85 22.50 -18.55
CA THR A 16 -7.16 21.90 -18.31
C THR A 16 -7.31 20.59 -19.08
N ILE A 17 -7.77 19.55 -18.37
CA ILE A 17 -8.10 18.23 -18.93
C ILE A 17 -9.59 17.98 -18.72
N ARG A 18 -10.31 17.60 -19.77
CA ARG A 18 -11.71 17.16 -19.71
C ARG A 18 -11.80 15.67 -19.99
N ALA A 19 -12.52 14.94 -19.13
CA ALA A 19 -12.68 13.49 -19.23
C ALA A 19 -14.10 13.07 -18.92
N LYS A 20 -14.53 11.93 -19.47
CA LYS A 20 -15.85 11.33 -19.14
C LYS A 20 -15.89 10.73 -17.73
N HIS A 21 -14.76 10.27 -17.23
CA HIS A 21 -14.59 9.71 -15.89
C HIS A 21 -13.25 10.15 -15.34
N LEU A 22 -13.19 10.30 -14.02
CA LEU A 22 -11.96 10.52 -13.27
C LEU A 22 -11.76 9.34 -12.31
N VAL A 23 -10.58 8.74 -12.28
CA VAL A 23 -10.22 7.72 -11.31
C VAL A 23 -9.22 8.32 -10.32
N MET A 24 -9.62 8.39 -9.05
CA MET A 24 -8.79 8.84 -7.94
C MET A 24 -8.03 7.63 -7.39
N ALA A 25 -6.80 7.44 -7.86
CA ALA A 25 -5.89 6.37 -7.45
C ALA A 25 -4.65 6.93 -6.74
N ALA A 26 -4.84 7.95 -5.88
CA ALA A 26 -3.76 8.67 -5.19
C ALA A 26 -3.37 8.00 -3.85
N GLY A 27 -3.53 6.68 -3.73
CA GLY A 27 -3.16 5.92 -2.53
C GLY A 27 -3.84 6.46 -1.27
N TYR A 28 -3.07 6.59 -0.19
CA TYR A 28 -3.57 7.10 1.09
C TYR A 28 -4.01 8.58 1.02
N ALA A 29 -3.50 9.35 0.07
CA ALA A 29 -3.89 10.74 -0.12
C ALA A 29 -5.33 10.89 -0.67
N SER A 30 -5.92 9.83 -1.23
CA SER A 30 -7.32 9.86 -1.72
C SER A 30 -8.34 10.21 -0.65
N GLN A 31 -8.03 9.94 0.63
CA GLN A 31 -8.91 10.27 1.76
C GLN A 31 -9.24 11.78 1.86
N GLN A 32 -8.35 12.66 1.43
CA GLN A 32 -8.58 14.13 1.49
C GLN A 32 -9.75 14.60 0.60
N PHE A 33 -10.14 13.78 -0.38
CA PHE A 33 -11.26 14.05 -1.28
C PHE A 33 -12.59 13.48 -0.80
N LEU A 34 -12.63 12.86 0.38
CA LEU A 34 -13.83 12.32 1.01
C LEU A 34 -14.09 13.01 2.33
N ARG A 35 -15.34 13.42 2.57
CA ARG A 35 -15.78 14.00 3.86
C ARG A 35 -15.77 12.94 4.96
N LYS A 36 -16.29 11.75 4.65
CA LYS A 36 -16.29 10.61 5.57
C LYS A 36 -14.90 9.97 5.62
N ARG A 37 -14.37 9.79 6.83
CA ARG A 37 -13.13 9.05 7.02
C ARG A 37 -13.39 7.55 6.85
N VAL A 38 -12.86 6.97 5.79
CA VAL A 38 -13.07 5.56 5.42
C VAL A 38 -11.85 4.67 5.67
N ALA A 39 -10.70 5.29 5.97
CA ALA A 39 -9.46 4.57 6.25
C ALA A 39 -8.60 5.30 7.30
N LYS A 40 -7.64 4.59 7.88
CA LYS A 40 -6.61 5.10 8.78
C LYS A 40 -5.25 4.89 8.17
N ASN A 41 -4.41 5.92 8.20
CA ASN A 41 -3.04 5.79 7.78
C ASN A 41 -2.21 5.03 8.82
N ARG A 42 -1.28 4.22 8.32
CA ARG A 42 -0.27 3.49 9.05
C ARG A 42 1.07 3.70 8.38
N SER A 43 2.14 3.52 9.12
CA SER A 43 3.49 3.45 8.56
C SER A 43 4.06 2.05 8.72
N SER A 44 4.71 1.58 7.66
CA SER A 44 5.49 0.35 7.64
C SER A 44 6.95 0.70 7.41
N TYR A 45 7.84 -0.11 7.96
CA TYR A 45 9.29 0.09 7.90
C TYR A 45 9.93 -1.08 7.22
N ALA A 46 10.97 -0.83 6.46
CA ALA A 46 11.71 -1.88 5.79
C ALA A 46 13.19 -1.53 5.70
N PHE A 47 13.99 -2.57 5.55
CA PHE A 47 15.39 -2.45 5.18
C PHE A 47 15.79 -3.55 4.21
N ILE A 48 16.94 -3.36 3.57
CA ILE A 48 17.58 -4.35 2.73
C ILE A 48 19.05 -4.46 3.12
N THR A 49 19.60 -5.68 3.09
CA THR A 49 21.02 -5.94 3.39
C THR A 49 21.91 -5.71 2.17
N GLU A 50 23.22 -5.75 2.32
CA GLU A 50 24.13 -6.07 1.23
C GLU A 50 23.88 -7.49 0.72
N PRO A 51 24.37 -7.86 -0.50
CA PRO A 51 24.24 -9.24 -1.00
C PRO A 51 24.89 -10.24 -0.03
N ILE A 52 24.18 -11.32 0.21
CA ILE A 52 24.59 -12.45 1.06
C ILE A 52 24.75 -13.66 0.14
N ASP A 53 25.82 -14.41 0.30
CA ASP A 53 26.04 -15.60 -0.51
C ASP A 53 24.98 -16.68 -0.29
N ALA A 54 24.75 -17.50 -1.30
CA ALA A 54 23.68 -18.49 -1.31
C ALA A 54 23.83 -19.57 -0.22
N GLN A 55 25.06 -19.89 0.19
CA GLN A 55 25.32 -20.87 1.24
C GLN A 55 24.93 -20.31 2.60
N THR A 56 25.28 -19.06 2.88
CA THR A 56 24.92 -18.35 4.10
C THR A 56 23.41 -18.11 4.21
N LEU A 57 22.74 -17.76 3.10
CA LEU A 57 21.27 -17.63 3.07
C LEU A 57 20.57 -18.97 3.38
N GLY A 58 21.15 -20.09 2.95
CA GLY A 58 20.58 -21.42 3.20
C GLY A 58 19.12 -21.52 2.74
N THR A 59 18.22 -21.83 3.69
CA THR A 59 16.79 -21.98 3.43
C THR A 59 16.06 -20.67 3.10
N LEU A 60 16.68 -19.53 3.36
CA LEU A 60 16.11 -18.22 2.99
C LEU A 60 16.30 -17.89 1.51
N LYS A 61 17.22 -18.56 0.83
CA LYS A 61 17.41 -18.35 -0.60
C LYS A 61 16.11 -18.67 -1.36
N ASP A 62 15.69 -17.75 -2.23
CA ASP A 62 14.49 -17.87 -3.06
C ASP A 62 13.19 -18.11 -2.25
N THR A 63 13.18 -17.70 -0.98
CA THR A 63 12.07 -17.93 -0.05
C THR A 63 11.43 -16.61 0.38
N MET A 64 10.12 -16.65 0.56
CA MET A 64 9.35 -15.60 1.23
C MET A 64 8.87 -16.12 2.59
N VAL A 65 9.12 -15.35 3.63
CA VAL A 65 8.72 -15.68 5.01
C VAL A 65 7.88 -14.53 5.55
N TRP A 66 6.79 -14.86 6.23
CA TRP A 66 6.05 -13.89 7.03
C TRP A 66 5.47 -14.56 8.27
N GLU A 67 5.18 -13.78 9.31
CA GLU A 67 4.51 -14.25 10.52
C GLU A 67 3.08 -13.72 10.62
N SER A 68 2.22 -14.44 11.34
CA SER A 68 0.83 -14.02 11.60
C SER A 68 0.69 -13.08 12.81
N ALA A 69 1.77 -12.89 13.60
CA ALA A 69 1.78 -11.98 14.74
C ALA A 69 1.58 -10.52 14.31
N ARG A 70 1.05 -9.68 15.23
CA ARG A 70 0.92 -8.24 14.98
C ARG A 70 1.67 -7.43 16.03
N PRO A 71 2.52 -6.47 15.62
CA PRO A 71 2.93 -6.17 14.25
C PRO A 71 3.74 -7.31 13.64
N TYR A 72 3.42 -7.69 12.41
CA TYR A 72 4.07 -8.81 11.73
C TYR A 72 5.43 -8.44 11.14
N LEU A 73 6.23 -9.47 10.91
CA LEU A 73 7.46 -9.44 10.14
C LEU A 73 7.21 -10.14 8.81
N TYR A 74 7.76 -9.60 7.74
CA TYR A 74 7.85 -10.27 6.45
C TYR A 74 9.25 -10.08 5.86
N MET A 75 9.73 -11.05 5.11
CA MET A 75 11.01 -10.95 4.43
C MET A 75 11.05 -11.84 3.21
N ARG A 76 11.94 -11.51 2.29
CA ARG A 76 12.27 -12.30 1.12
C ARG A 76 13.69 -12.02 0.66
N THR A 77 14.26 -12.95 -0.07
CA THR A 77 15.49 -12.68 -0.83
C THR A 77 15.17 -12.02 -2.18
N THR A 78 16.10 -11.21 -2.66
CA THR A 78 16.10 -10.66 -4.01
C THR A 78 16.93 -11.53 -4.94
N GLY A 79 16.79 -11.33 -6.26
CA GLY A 79 17.55 -12.11 -7.25
C GLY A 79 19.07 -11.91 -7.18
N ASP A 80 19.54 -10.81 -6.60
CA ASP A 80 20.95 -10.51 -6.34
C ASP A 80 21.44 -10.91 -4.92
N GLY A 81 20.63 -11.71 -4.20
CA GLY A 81 21.03 -12.29 -2.92
C GLY A 81 20.87 -11.37 -1.70
N ARG A 82 20.18 -10.23 -1.80
CA ARG A 82 19.90 -9.39 -0.65
C ARG A 82 18.69 -9.89 0.13
N LEU A 83 18.70 -9.72 1.45
CA LEU A 83 17.54 -9.96 2.28
C LEU A 83 16.77 -8.64 2.47
N LEU A 84 15.55 -8.59 1.96
CA LEU A 84 14.60 -7.52 2.18
C LEU A 84 13.69 -7.90 3.33
N VAL A 85 13.64 -7.05 4.36
CA VAL A 85 12.86 -7.27 5.59
C VAL A 85 11.95 -6.08 5.83
N GLY A 86 10.70 -6.35 6.22
CA GLY A 86 9.76 -5.29 6.56
C GLY A 86 8.77 -5.68 7.65
N GLY A 87 8.05 -4.67 8.15
CA GLY A 87 7.06 -4.82 9.21
C GLY A 87 7.17 -3.76 10.29
N ASP A 88 6.89 -4.17 11.53
CA ASP A 88 6.86 -3.31 12.72
C ASP A 88 5.98 -2.05 12.54
N ASP A 89 4.85 -2.23 11.84
CA ASP A 89 3.89 -1.19 11.49
C ASP A 89 3.39 -0.44 12.74
N ASP A 90 3.18 0.86 12.59
CA ASP A 90 2.61 1.69 13.64
C ASP A 90 1.60 2.74 13.10
N SER A 91 1.03 3.53 13.99
CA SER A 91 0.03 4.54 13.67
C SER A 91 0.61 5.94 13.41
N VAL A 92 1.92 6.06 13.29
CA VAL A 92 2.57 7.33 12.96
C VAL A 92 2.39 7.59 11.46
N ASP A 93 1.66 8.66 11.09
CA ASP A 93 1.41 9.04 9.69
C ASP A 93 1.98 10.42 9.32
N ILE A 94 2.64 11.09 10.28
CA ILE A 94 3.35 12.35 10.03
C ILE A 94 4.71 12.03 9.42
N PRO A 95 5.00 12.42 8.17
CA PRO A 95 6.22 12.03 7.45
C PRO A 95 7.50 12.26 8.25
N ALA A 96 7.71 13.45 8.80
CA ALA A 96 8.92 13.77 9.57
C ALA A 96 9.10 12.87 10.80
N ARG A 97 8.02 12.51 11.50
CA ARG A 97 8.07 11.59 12.66
C ARG A 97 8.32 10.16 12.22
N ARG A 98 7.65 9.72 11.16
CA ARG A 98 7.87 8.40 10.56
C ARG A 98 9.31 8.22 10.14
N ASP A 99 9.85 9.17 9.39
CA ASP A 99 11.20 9.10 8.83
C ASP A 99 12.27 9.13 9.92
N ALA A 100 12.06 9.88 11.00
CA ALA A 100 12.94 9.86 12.19
C ALA A 100 12.98 8.51 12.93
N LEU A 101 12.04 7.60 12.67
CA LEU A 101 12.00 6.27 13.26
C LEU A 101 12.72 5.20 12.44
N VAL A 102 13.06 5.46 11.18
CA VAL A 102 13.55 4.48 10.21
C VAL A 102 14.71 3.65 10.77
N ASP A 103 15.79 4.28 11.23
CA ASP A 103 16.98 3.58 11.72
C ASP A 103 16.71 2.71 12.95
N ARG A 104 15.88 3.21 13.88
CA ARG A 104 15.49 2.47 15.07
C ARG A 104 14.66 1.24 14.71
N LYS A 105 13.72 1.40 13.78
CA LYS A 105 12.84 0.34 13.30
C LYS A 105 13.61 -0.70 12.50
N ALA A 106 14.53 -0.28 11.64
CA ALA A 106 15.40 -1.18 10.88
C ALA A 106 16.24 -2.05 11.82
N ARG A 107 16.90 -1.46 12.83
CA ARG A 107 17.66 -2.22 13.85
C ARG A 107 16.77 -3.22 14.60
N LYS A 108 15.59 -2.80 15.03
CA LYS A 108 14.64 -3.69 15.72
C LYS A 108 14.22 -4.88 14.85
N LEU A 109 13.96 -4.64 13.57
CA LEU A 109 13.65 -5.71 12.61
C LEU A 109 14.86 -6.64 12.39
N ALA A 110 16.07 -6.07 12.25
CA ALA A 110 17.30 -6.83 12.08
C ALA A 110 17.56 -7.74 13.30
N ASP A 111 17.43 -7.22 14.52
CA ASP A 111 17.55 -8.00 15.78
C ASP A 111 16.56 -9.16 15.84
N LYS A 112 15.33 -8.95 15.35
CA LYS A 112 14.29 -9.98 15.30
C LYS A 112 14.65 -11.09 14.32
N VAL A 113 15.12 -10.73 13.12
CA VAL A 113 15.54 -11.70 12.11
C VAL A 113 16.78 -12.48 12.55
N SER A 114 17.79 -11.81 13.14
CA SER A 114 19.00 -12.46 13.66
C SER A 114 18.71 -13.51 14.72
N LYS A 115 17.68 -13.30 15.55
CA LYS A 115 17.21 -14.31 16.52
C LYS A 115 16.53 -15.50 15.88
N LEU A 116 15.79 -15.28 14.78
CA LEU A 116 15.08 -16.34 14.05
C LEU A 116 16.01 -17.15 13.15
N PHE A 117 17.05 -16.51 12.60
CA PHE A 117 18.00 -17.09 11.66
C PHE A 117 19.44 -16.81 12.10
N PRO A 118 19.92 -17.48 13.18
CA PRO A 118 21.29 -17.33 13.63
C PRO A 118 22.29 -17.72 12.53
N GLY A 119 23.31 -16.89 12.34
CA GLY A 119 24.34 -17.13 11.30
C GLY A 119 24.11 -16.41 9.97
N VAL A 120 22.92 -15.84 9.75
CA VAL A 120 22.68 -14.96 8.60
C VAL A 120 23.07 -13.52 8.99
N PRO A 121 23.96 -12.84 8.25
CA PRO A 121 24.33 -11.45 8.53
C PRO A 121 23.18 -10.51 8.15
N VAL A 122 22.45 -10.02 9.14
CA VAL A 122 21.27 -9.19 8.96
C VAL A 122 21.61 -7.76 9.37
N GLU A 123 22.40 -7.07 8.54
CA GLU A 123 22.74 -5.68 8.74
C GLU A 123 22.07 -4.79 7.69
N PRO A 124 21.30 -3.74 8.10
CA PRO A 124 20.67 -2.81 7.19
C PRO A 124 21.70 -2.01 6.37
N ALA A 125 21.74 -2.21 5.06
CA ALA A 125 22.48 -1.37 4.13
C ALA A 125 21.69 -0.14 3.71
N PHE A 126 20.37 -0.33 3.48
CA PHE A 126 19.41 0.75 3.23
C PHE A 126 18.15 0.49 4.01
N ALA A 127 17.55 1.55 4.56
CA ALA A 127 16.29 1.48 5.27
C ALA A 127 15.35 2.61 4.84
N TRP A 128 14.05 2.34 4.88
CA TRP A 128 13.01 3.32 4.52
C TRP A 128 11.71 3.03 5.25
N ALA A 129 10.78 3.95 5.13
CA ALA A 129 9.41 3.77 5.59
C ALA A 129 8.41 4.18 4.51
N GLY A 130 7.21 3.61 4.57
CA GLY A 130 6.10 3.94 3.70
C GLY A 130 4.79 4.10 4.46
N THR A 131 3.94 5.04 4.02
CA THR A 131 2.58 5.17 4.54
C THR A 131 1.62 4.36 3.68
N PHE A 132 0.71 3.64 4.31
CA PHE A 132 -0.41 2.96 3.67
C PHE A 132 -1.71 3.26 4.40
N ALA A 133 -2.85 3.07 3.72
CA ALA A 133 -4.16 3.28 4.32
C ALA A 133 -4.84 1.93 4.60
N GLU A 134 -5.28 1.73 5.83
CA GLU A 134 -5.95 0.53 6.31
C GLU A 134 -7.41 0.82 6.62
N THR A 135 -8.31 -0.04 6.16
CA THR A 135 -9.75 -0.02 6.48
C THR A 135 -10.04 -0.88 7.70
N LYS A 136 -11.21 -0.71 8.28
CA LYS A 136 -11.63 -1.49 9.46
C LYS A 136 -11.78 -2.98 9.15
N ASP A 137 -12.22 -3.33 7.94
CA ASP A 137 -12.48 -4.68 7.47
C ASP A 137 -11.34 -5.28 6.63
N GLY A 138 -10.26 -4.52 6.39
CA GLY A 138 -9.11 -4.93 5.57
C GLY A 138 -9.38 -4.95 4.06
N LEU A 139 -10.57 -4.54 3.61
CA LEU A 139 -10.94 -4.51 2.19
C LEU A 139 -10.75 -3.10 1.61
N PRO A 140 -10.37 -2.97 0.34
CA PRO A 140 -10.19 -1.67 -0.30
C PRO A 140 -11.54 -0.96 -0.55
N TRP A 141 -11.48 0.32 -0.84
CA TRP A 141 -12.60 1.08 -1.38
C TRP A 141 -12.39 1.31 -2.87
N ILE A 142 -13.26 0.70 -3.71
CA ILE A 142 -13.16 0.79 -5.17
C ILE A 142 -14.55 1.04 -5.75
N GLY A 143 -14.73 2.18 -6.41
CA GLY A 143 -15.99 2.56 -7.02
C GLY A 143 -16.33 4.03 -6.87
N ALA A 144 -17.56 4.39 -7.22
CA ALA A 144 -18.11 5.73 -7.01
C ALA A 144 -18.43 5.96 -5.54
N SER A 145 -18.03 7.12 -5.01
CA SER A 145 -18.49 7.59 -3.72
C SER A 145 -19.85 8.27 -3.87
N PRO A 146 -20.80 8.05 -2.95
CA PRO A 146 -22.07 8.78 -2.92
C PRO A 146 -21.91 10.30 -2.88
N GLU A 147 -20.78 10.79 -2.35
CA GLU A 147 -20.47 12.22 -2.23
C GLU A 147 -20.17 12.89 -3.58
N HIS A 148 -19.75 12.14 -4.60
CA HIS A 148 -19.17 12.69 -5.83
C HIS A 148 -19.86 12.19 -7.11
N GLY A 149 -20.85 11.30 -6.99
CA GLY A 149 -21.57 10.75 -8.14
C GLY A 149 -20.73 9.75 -8.96
N ARG A 150 -21.28 9.34 -10.11
CA ARG A 150 -20.78 8.19 -10.88
C ARG A 150 -19.53 8.47 -11.72
N ARG A 151 -19.16 9.73 -11.90
CA ARG A 151 -18.05 10.12 -12.78
C ARG A 151 -16.70 10.16 -12.07
N LEU A 152 -16.70 10.27 -10.75
CA LEU A 152 -15.50 10.14 -9.91
C LEU A 152 -15.49 8.77 -9.26
N LEU A 153 -14.52 7.95 -9.68
CA LEU A 153 -14.28 6.61 -9.13
C LEU A 153 -13.04 6.65 -8.24
N PHE A 154 -13.11 5.99 -7.11
CA PHE A 154 -11.98 5.83 -6.20
C PHE A 154 -11.40 4.44 -6.34
N ALA A 155 -10.08 4.33 -6.13
CA ALA A 155 -9.33 3.09 -5.99
C ALA A 155 -8.30 3.31 -4.88
N MET A 156 -8.65 2.96 -3.62
CA MET A 156 -7.90 3.40 -2.45
C MET A 156 -7.96 2.41 -1.27
N ALA A 157 -7.10 2.68 -0.28
CA ALA A 157 -7.08 2.00 1.01
C ALA A 157 -6.84 0.48 0.91
N TYR A 158 -5.81 0.11 0.18
CA TYR A 158 -5.45 -1.29 -0.11
C TYR A 158 -4.78 -2.03 1.06
N GLY A 159 -4.51 -1.35 2.18
CA GLY A 159 -3.71 -1.93 3.26
C GLY A 159 -2.36 -2.41 2.76
N GLY A 160 -1.89 -3.55 3.24
CA GLY A 160 -0.66 -4.20 2.79
C GLY A 160 -0.77 -4.98 1.47
N ASN A 161 -1.96 -5.08 0.86
CA ASN A 161 -2.23 -5.94 -0.30
C ASN A 161 -2.37 -5.15 -1.62
N GLY A 162 -1.57 -4.10 -1.78
CA GLY A 162 -1.69 -3.15 -2.89
C GLY A 162 -1.63 -3.79 -4.27
N ILE A 163 -0.74 -4.77 -4.52
CA ILE A 163 -0.61 -5.44 -5.82
C ILE A 163 -1.90 -6.19 -6.16
N THR A 164 -2.38 -7.03 -5.25
CA THR A 164 -3.62 -7.82 -5.44
C THR A 164 -4.82 -6.92 -5.68
N TYR A 165 -5.01 -5.93 -4.82
CA TYR A 165 -6.17 -5.04 -4.94
C TYR A 165 -6.09 -4.07 -6.14
N SER A 166 -4.91 -3.71 -6.59
CA SER A 166 -4.76 -2.94 -7.83
C SER A 166 -5.21 -3.74 -9.05
N MET A 167 -4.83 -5.02 -9.13
CA MET A 167 -5.25 -5.89 -10.23
C MET A 167 -6.76 -6.16 -10.23
N LEU A 168 -7.32 -6.50 -9.08
CA LEU A 168 -8.77 -6.70 -8.93
C LEU A 168 -9.55 -5.41 -9.20
N GLY A 169 -9.04 -4.29 -8.70
CA GLY A 169 -9.63 -2.97 -8.85
C GLY A 169 -9.64 -2.48 -10.29
N ALA A 170 -8.61 -2.77 -11.07
CA ALA A 170 -8.57 -2.39 -12.49
C ALA A 170 -9.73 -3.02 -13.27
N GLY A 171 -10.01 -4.30 -13.04
CA GLY A 171 -11.17 -4.99 -13.63
C GLY A 171 -12.51 -4.39 -13.20
N LEU A 172 -12.66 -4.08 -11.92
CA LEU A 172 -13.87 -3.46 -11.38
C LEU A 172 -14.08 -2.03 -11.93
N ILE A 173 -13.05 -1.18 -11.92
CA ILE A 173 -13.11 0.19 -12.48
C ILE A 173 -13.49 0.15 -13.95
N ARG A 174 -12.87 -0.76 -14.73
CA ARG A 174 -13.22 -0.94 -16.15
C ARG A 174 -14.71 -1.30 -16.30
N ALA A 175 -15.21 -2.26 -15.53
CA ALA A 175 -16.61 -2.66 -15.59
C ALA A 175 -17.57 -1.50 -15.25
N LEU A 176 -17.23 -0.68 -14.25
CA LEU A 176 -18.02 0.51 -13.86
C LEU A 176 -18.05 1.57 -14.99
N VAL A 177 -16.91 1.85 -15.62
CA VAL A 177 -16.80 2.77 -16.76
C VAL A 177 -17.64 2.27 -17.95
N GLU A 178 -17.59 0.97 -18.23
CA GLU A 178 -18.35 0.31 -19.30
C GLU A 178 -19.82 0.02 -18.91
N ARG A 179 -20.25 0.41 -17.71
CA ARG A 179 -21.59 0.19 -17.16
C ARG A 179 -21.98 -1.29 -17.11
N ARG A 180 -21.00 -2.15 -16.84
CA ARG A 180 -21.21 -3.61 -16.66
C ARG A 180 -21.26 -3.96 -15.17
N LYS A 181 -21.97 -5.03 -14.84
CA LYS A 181 -21.92 -5.61 -13.48
C LYS A 181 -20.57 -6.29 -13.24
N HIS A 182 -20.09 -6.23 -12.00
CA HIS A 182 -18.89 -6.92 -11.55
C HIS A 182 -19.12 -7.55 -10.17
N SER A 183 -18.69 -8.77 -9.96
CA SER A 183 -18.91 -9.53 -8.72
C SER A 183 -18.36 -8.85 -7.47
N LEU A 184 -17.26 -8.13 -7.59
CA LEU A 184 -16.61 -7.43 -6.47
C LEU A 184 -17.22 -6.05 -6.17
N GLN A 185 -18.21 -5.59 -6.94
CA GLN A 185 -18.78 -4.26 -6.78
C GLN A 185 -19.42 -4.05 -5.40
N ALA A 186 -20.19 -5.03 -4.93
CA ALA A 186 -20.82 -4.96 -3.61
C ALA A 186 -19.76 -5.06 -2.49
N LEU A 187 -18.71 -5.86 -2.70
CA LEU A 187 -17.68 -6.11 -1.70
C LEU A 187 -16.74 -4.91 -1.51
N PHE A 188 -16.40 -4.18 -2.57
CA PHE A 188 -15.44 -3.08 -2.54
C PHE A 188 -16.08 -1.69 -2.67
N GLY A 189 -17.40 -1.63 -2.91
CA GLY A 189 -18.14 -0.38 -3.09
C GLY A 189 -18.32 0.43 -1.80
N PHE A 190 -18.60 1.71 -1.95
CA PHE A 190 -18.81 2.65 -0.84
C PHE A 190 -20.15 2.49 -0.10
N GLU A 191 -20.97 1.54 -0.52
CA GLU A 191 -22.26 1.23 0.10
C GLU A 191 -22.20 0.08 1.13
N ARG A 192 -21.03 -0.57 1.29
CA ARG A 192 -20.82 -1.65 2.28
C ARG A 192 -20.70 -1.13 3.72
#